data_330136a39b2e60626085bc58084a8f7e
#
_entry.id   330136a39b2e60626085bc58084a8f7e
#
_cell.length_a   1.000
_cell.length_b   1.000
_cell.length_c   1.000
_cell.angle_alpha   90.00
_cell.angle_beta   90.00
_cell.angle_gamma   90.00
#
_symmetry.space_group_name_H-M   'P 1'
#
loop_
_entity.id
_entity.type
_entity.pdbx_description
1 polymer ?
#
loop_
_entity_poly.entity_id
_entity_poly.type
_entity_poly.pdbx_seq_one_letter_code
_entity_poly.pdbx_strand_id
1 'polypeptide(L)'
;MAHRVARRAVFLLATLLYAAGALVFCAAPAAAADGYVDAVHYPAQEQGWDDFHGLERRLVQAFDDVCGDTICEGEFNNIQALRYRCSVRQSDGTMGQCVWTFAASNAGIDGATGKVMVDARTWACRTPLGARTPVATFYSVLTVARPLHVTLPGTTATIFDGLMDCLS
;
A
#
# COMPACT_ATOMS: atom_id res chain seq x y z
N MET A 1 9.14 84.30 -20.60
CA MET A 1 8.79 83.60 -19.35
C MET A 1 8.25 82.16 -19.55
N ALA A 2 8.68 81.42 -20.59
CA ALA A 2 8.09 80.12 -20.92
C ALA A 2 9.01 78.90 -20.80
N HIS A 3 10.25 79.05 -20.24
CA HIS A 3 11.22 77.96 -20.19
C HIS A 3 11.45 77.32 -18.79
N ARG A 4 10.75 77.78 -17.76
CA ARG A 4 10.94 77.21 -16.37
C ARG A 4 9.84 76.24 -15.92
N VAL A 5 8.81 76.03 -16.66
CA VAL A 5 7.71 75.11 -16.26
C VAL A 5 7.92 73.70 -16.80
N ALA A 6 8.62 73.56 -17.93
CA ALA A 6 8.84 72.25 -18.56
C ALA A 6 9.85 71.30 -17.81
N ARG A 7 10.72 71.83 -16.90
CA ARG A 7 11.72 71.02 -16.20
C ARG A 7 11.25 70.38 -14.88
N ARG A 8 10.13 70.80 -14.36
CA ARG A 8 9.57 70.22 -13.10
C ARG A 8 8.61 69.08 -13.30
N ALA A 9 8.07 68.89 -14.50
CA ALA A 9 7.15 67.80 -14.83
C ALA A 9 7.84 66.47 -15.16
N VAL A 10 9.13 66.54 -15.57
CA VAL A 10 9.89 65.31 -15.97
C VAL A 10 10.48 64.58 -14.76
N PHE A 11 10.72 65.26 -13.64
CA PHE A 11 11.27 64.61 -12.45
C PHE A 11 10.24 63.90 -11.54
N LEU A 12 8.96 64.19 -11.69
CA LEU A 12 7.90 63.54 -10.91
C LEU A 12 7.36 62.27 -11.54
N LEU A 13 7.65 62.00 -12.81
CA LEU A 13 7.27 60.73 -13.50
C LEU A 13 8.30 59.64 -13.39
N ALA A 14 9.54 59.93 -13.01
CA ALA A 14 10.62 58.94 -12.89
C ALA A 14 10.66 58.24 -11.52
N THR A 15 9.96 58.74 -10.51
CA THR A 15 9.97 58.16 -9.15
C THR A 15 8.80 57.20 -8.87
N LEU A 16 7.82 57.12 -9.77
CA LEU A 16 6.65 56.22 -9.62
C LEU A 16 6.84 54.85 -10.27
N LEU A 17 7.93 54.63 -11.00
CA LEU A 17 8.21 53.36 -11.69
C LEU A 17 9.12 52.39 -10.93
N TYR A 18 9.63 52.77 -9.74
CA TYR A 18 10.56 51.93 -8.98
C TYR A 18 9.96 51.23 -7.75
N ALA A 19 8.67 51.36 -7.50
CA ALA A 19 7.98 50.76 -6.36
C ALA A 19 7.19 49.46 -6.69
N ALA A 20 7.27 48.97 -7.95
CA ALA A 20 6.49 47.79 -8.39
C ALA A 20 7.33 46.51 -8.58
N GLY A 21 8.47 46.37 -7.91
CA GLY A 21 9.34 45.25 -8.17
C GLY A 21 9.94 44.66 -6.88
N ALA A 22 9.26 43.77 -6.23
CA ALA A 22 9.82 42.61 -5.50
C ALA A 22 8.86 42.05 -4.44
N LEU A 23 7.66 41.65 -4.85
CA LEU A 23 6.99 40.56 -4.13
C LEU A 23 7.50 39.23 -4.74
N VAL A 24 8.74 38.85 -4.42
CA VAL A 24 9.17 37.48 -4.57
C VAL A 24 8.38 36.67 -3.54
N PHE A 25 7.26 36.08 -3.99
CA PHE A 25 6.63 35.02 -3.26
C PHE A 25 7.64 33.86 -3.21
N CYS A 26 8.40 33.76 -2.13
CA CYS A 26 8.99 32.48 -1.75
C CYS A 26 7.83 31.54 -1.47
N ALA A 27 7.35 30.84 -2.51
CA ALA A 27 6.54 29.66 -2.32
C ALA A 27 7.44 28.68 -1.55
N ALA A 28 7.23 28.56 -0.25
CA ALA A 28 7.80 27.46 0.53
C ALA A 28 7.40 26.19 -0.21
N PRO A 29 8.33 25.23 -0.47
CA PRO A 29 7.95 23.95 -1.03
C PRO A 29 6.89 23.39 -0.07
N ALA A 30 5.69 23.13 -0.59
CA ALA A 30 4.69 22.39 0.16
C ALA A 30 5.36 21.08 0.52
N ALA A 31 5.61 20.84 1.81
CA ALA A 31 6.08 19.56 2.28
C ALA A 31 5.09 18.54 1.73
N ALA A 32 5.57 17.65 0.85
CA ALA A 32 4.74 16.58 0.33
C ALA A 32 4.20 15.85 1.56
N ALA A 33 2.89 15.82 1.74
CA ALA A 33 2.29 15.09 2.83
C ALA A 33 2.84 13.67 2.78
N ASP A 34 3.20 13.10 3.94
CA ASP A 34 3.67 11.71 4.06
C ASP A 34 2.59 10.77 3.52
N GLY A 35 2.57 10.61 2.18
CA GLY A 35 1.58 9.83 1.46
C GLY A 35 1.99 8.36 1.41
N TYR A 36 0.98 7.49 1.41
CA TYR A 36 1.15 6.08 1.09
C TYR A 36 0.71 5.82 -0.34
N VAL A 37 1.42 4.91 -1.01
CA VAL A 37 1.04 4.37 -2.33
C VAL A 37 0.87 2.86 -2.22
N ASP A 38 0.17 2.28 -3.18
CA ASP A 38 0.14 0.83 -3.36
C ASP A 38 1.55 0.34 -3.73
N ALA A 39 1.99 -0.76 -3.15
CA ALA A 39 3.30 -1.36 -3.43
C ALA A 39 3.51 -1.69 -4.92
N VAL A 40 2.43 -1.95 -5.68
CA VAL A 40 2.48 -2.14 -7.14
C VAL A 40 2.96 -0.90 -7.91
N HIS A 41 2.99 0.26 -7.27
CA HIS A 41 3.42 1.53 -7.87
C HIS A 41 4.73 2.05 -7.27
N TYR A 42 5.40 1.26 -6.42
CA TYR A 42 6.62 1.67 -5.73
C TYR A 42 7.84 0.81 -6.16
N PRO A 43 9.03 1.37 -6.41
CA PRO A 43 9.37 2.80 -6.45
C PRO A 43 8.86 3.52 -7.70
N ALA A 44 8.58 2.79 -8.77
CA ALA A 44 8.01 3.23 -10.03
C ALA A 44 6.99 2.19 -10.51
N GLN A 45 6.01 2.61 -11.30
CA GLN A 45 4.87 1.77 -11.66
C GLN A 45 5.26 0.44 -12.33
N GLU A 46 6.19 0.44 -13.28
CA GLU A 46 6.59 -0.78 -14.02
C GLU A 46 7.35 -1.75 -13.10
N GLN A 47 8.37 -1.27 -12.39
CA GLN A 47 9.17 -2.10 -11.50
C GLN A 47 8.35 -2.61 -10.31
N GLY A 48 7.56 -1.73 -9.67
CA GLY A 48 6.70 -2.12 -8.56
C GLY A 48 5.68 -3.17 -8.95
N TRP A 49 5.15 -3.10 -10.18
CA TRP A 49 4.23 -4.08 -10.72
C TRP A 49 4.86 -5.48 -10.78
N ASP A 50 6.03 -5.61 -11.39
CA ASP A 50 6.70 -6.90 -11.58
C ASP A 50 7.13 -7.50 -10.24
N ASP A 51 7.75 -6.70 -9.37
CA ASP A 51 8.23 -7.11 -8.05
C ASP A 51 7.07 -7.58 -7.16
N PHE A 52 5.99 -6.79 -7.09
CA PHE A 52 4.84 -7.09 -6.24
C PHE A 52 4.05 -8.31 -6.72
N HIS A 53 3.75 -8.39 -8.01
CA HIS A 53 3.02 -9.55 -8.54
C HIS A 53 3.87 -10.82 -8.54
N GLY A 54 5.19 -10.69 -8.64
CA GLY A 54 6.11 -11.80 -8.40
C GLY A 54 6.02 -12.34 -6.98
N LEU A 55 5.97 -11.43 -6.00
CA LEU A 55 5.74 -11.79 -4.60
C LEU A 55 4.36 -12.41 -4.38
N GLU A 56 3.29 -11.77 -4.86
CA GLU A 56 1.90 -12.23 -4.71
C GLU A 56 1.75 -13.67 -5.24
N ARG A 57 2.25 -13.97 -6.43
CA ARG A 57 2.20 -15.34 -6.98
C ARG A 57 2.90 -16.38 -6.09
N ARG A 58 4.09 -16.05 -5.53
CA ARG A 58 4.79 -16.96 -4.62
C ARG A 58 4.03 -17.20 -3.33
N LEU A 59 3.40 -16.16 -2.79
CA LEU A 59 2.60 -16.28 -1.57
C LEU A 59 1.34 -17.11 -1.82
N VAL A 60 0.65 -16.91 -2.94
CA VAL A 60 -0.53 -17.72 -3.33
C VAL A 60 -0.14 -19.20 -3.46
N GLN A 61 0.93 -19.51 -4.18
CA GLN A 61 1.41 -20.89 -4.30
C GLN A 61 1.75 -21.50 -2.93
N ALA A 62 2.46 -20.75 -2.07
CA ALA A 62 2.80 -21.23 -0.74
C ALA A 62 1.56 -21.40 0.17
N PHE A 63 0.50 -20.61 -0.04
CA PHE A 63 -0.77 -20.78 0.64
C PHE A 63 -1.48 -22.07 0.17
N ASP A 64 -1.55 -22.31 -1.13
CA ASP A 64 -2.14 -23.52 -1.70
C ASP A 64 -1.44 -24.78 -1.17
N ASP A 65 -0.10 -24.73 -1.03
CA ASP A 65 0.71 -25.85 -0.51
C ASP A 65 0.38 -26.19 0.96
N VAL A 66 -0.05 -25.22 1.79
CA VAL A 66 -0.32 -25.44 3.23
C VAL A 66 -1.83 -25.50 3.54
N CYS A 67 -2.69 -25.05 2.65
CA CYS A 67 -4.12 -24.94 2.88
C CYS A 67 -4.74 -26.30 3.21
N GLY A 68 -4.46 -27.30 2.38
CA GLY A 68 -5.05 -28.64 2.50
C GLY A 68 -4.63 -29.41 3.75
N ASP A 69 -3.44 -29.11 4.29
CA ASP A 69 -2.87 -29.83 5.43
C ASP A 69 -3.12 -29.13 6.77
N THR A 70 -3.63 -27.88 6.77
CA THR A 70 -3.75 -27.08 7.99
C THR A 70 -4.96 -26.16 8.00
N ILE A 71 -4.92 -25.08 7.19
CA ILE A 71 -5.88 -23.96 7.28
C ILE A 71 -7.26 -24.36 6.74
N CYS A 72 -7.31 -25.23 5.73
CA CYS A 72 -8.53 -25.59 5.00
C CYS A 72 -9.14 -26.92 5.48
N GLU A 73 -8.82 -27.38 6.67
CA GLU A 73 -9.43 -28.58 7.29
C GLU A 73 -10.64 -28.25 8.19
N GLY A 74 -10.96 -26.98 8.37
CA GLY A 74 -12.03 -26.50 9.25
C GLY A 74 -13.40 -26.48 8.61
N GLU A 75 -14.25 -25.57 9.10
CA GLU A 75 -15.63 -25.34 8.62
C GLU A 75 -15.67 -25.03 7.11
N PHE A 76 -14.66 -24.31 6.61
CA PHE A 76 -14.50 -23.99 5.20
C PHE A 76 -13.24 -24.68 4.65
N ASN A 77 -13.44 -25.68 3.79
CA ASN A 77 -12.36 -26.46 3.18
C ASN A 77 -11.97 -25.99 1.78
N ASN A 78 -12.59 -24.91 1.28
CA ASN A 78 -12.38 -24.36 -0.06
C ASN A 78 -11.94 -22.90 -0.02
N ILE A 79 -11.14 -22.53 0.98
CA ILE A 79 -10.64 -21.17 1.14
C ILE A 79 -9.77 -20.81 -0.07
N GLN A 80 -10.11 -19.72 -0.73
CA GLN A 80 -9.39 -19.18 -1.89
C GLN A 80 -8.69 -17.88 -1.54
N ALA A 81 -7.39 -17.79 -1.81
CA ALA A 81 -6.66 -16.55 -1.78
C ALA A 81 -7.13 -15.64 -2.92
N LEU A 82 -7.56 -14.41 -2.61
CA LEU A 82 -8.07 -13.46 -3.61
C LEU A 82 -7.04 -12.42 -3.99
N ARG A 83 -6.69 -11.53 -3.06
CA ARG A 83 -5.84 -10.38 -3.35
C ARG A 83 -4.93 -10.06 -2.17
N TYR A 84 -3.64 -9.97 -2.42
CA TYR A 84 -2.67 -9.41 -1.49
C TYR A 84 -2.40 -7.95 -1.84
N ARG A 85 -2.42 -7.05 -0.87
CA ARG A 85 -2.14 -5.63 -1.08
C ARG A 85 -1.32 -5.06 0.06
N CYS A 86 -0.36 -4.22 -0.30
CA CYS A 86 0.50 -3.53 0.65
C CYS A 86 0.54 -2.04 0.34
N SER A 87 0.59 -1.21 1.37
CA SER A 87 0.90 0.20 1.24
C SER A 87 2.36 0.47 1.59
N VAL A 88 2.95 1.44 0.89
CA VAL A 88 4.32 1.90 1.08
C VAL A 88 4.32 3.39 1.32
N ARG A 89 5.04 3.87 2.34
CA ARG A 89 5.26 5.28 2.58
C ARG A 89 6.22 5.83 1.53
N GLN A 90 5.79 6.84 0.78
CA GLN A 90 6.59 7.39 -0.33
C GLN A 90 7.88 8.05 0.11
N SER A 91 7.89 8.68 1.28
CA SER A 91 9.02 9.49 1.75
C SER A 91 10.26 8.67 2.11
N ASP A 92 10.10 7.43 2.57
CA ASP A 92 11.19 6.60 3.08
C ASP A 92 11.18 5.14 2.60
N GLY A 93 10.20 4.75 1.79
CA GLY A 93 10.09 3.40 1.26
C GLY A 93 9.81 2.32 2.31
N THR A 94 9.18 2.69 3.42
CA THR A 94 8.79 1.72 4.44
C THR A 94 7.39 1.17 4.21
N MET A 95 7.21 -0.12 4.53
CA MET A 95 5.92 -0.79 4.48
C MET A 95 4.98 -0.13 5.49
N GLY A 96 3.73 0.15 5.07
CA GLY A 96 2.69 0.63 5.97
C GLY A 96 1.88 -0.54 6.51
N GLN A 97 1.06 -1.14 5.67
CA GLN A 97 0.20 -2.27 6.01
C GLN A 97 0.12 -3.22 4.81
N CYS A 98 0.13 -4.52 5.07
CA CYS A 98 -0.24 -5.55 4.10
C CYS A 98 -1.50 -6.27 4.56
N VAL A 99 -2.43 -6.49 3.64
CA VAL A 99 -3.68 -7.22 3.86
C VAL A 99 -3.85 -8.26 2.76
N TRP A 100 -4.18 -9.47 3.16
CA TRP A 100 -4.55 -10.54 2.25
C TRP A 100 -6.03 -10.87 2.41
N THR A 101 -6.79 -10.83 1.32
CA THR A 101 -8.21 -11.17 1.32
C THR A 101 -8.43 -12.60 0.85
N PHE A 102 -9.39 -13.26 1.49
CA PHE A 102 -9.79 -14.64 1.20
C PHE A 102 -11.31 -14.74 1.10
N ALA A 103 -11.77 -15.77 0.41
CA ALA A 103 -13.18 -16.15 0.38
C ALA A 103 -13.32 -17.66 0.43
N ALA A 104 -14.42 -18.11 1.04
CA ALA A 104 -14.83 -19.50 1.01
C ALA A 104 -16.36 -19.60 1.04
N SER A 105 -16.88 -20.77 0.72
CA SER A 105 -18.30 -21.07 0.85
C SER A 105 -18.50 -22.51 1.28
N ASN A 106 -19.60 -22.73 2.01
CA ASN A 106 -20.12 -24.04 2.30
C ASN A 106 -21.55 -24.15 1.76
N ALA A 107 -21.95 -25.31 1.27
CA ALA A 107 -23.29 -25.53 0.75
C ALA A 107 -23.84 -26.87 1.24
N GLY A 108 -25.06 -26.83 1.71
CA GLY A 108 -25.81 -28.02 2.17
C GLY A 108 -27.20 -28.10 1.56
N ILE A 109 -27.85 -29.23 1.74
CA ILE A 109 -29.25 -29.45 1.33
C ILE A 109 -30.14 -29.52 2.56
N ASP A 110 -31.16 -28.69 2.61
CA ASP A 110 -32.25 -28.86 3.57
C ASP A 110 -33.07 -30.10 3.17
N GLY A 111 -32.97 -31.17 3.97
CA GLY A 111 -33.57 -32.45 3.67
C GLY A 111 -35.12 -32.44 3.66
N ALA A 112 -35.75 -31.45 4.29
CA ALA A 112 -37.19 -31.34 4.33
C ALA A 112 -37.80 -30.63 3.13
N THR A 113 -37.08 -29.60 2.63
CA THR A 113 -37.58 -28.72 1.56
C THR A 113 -36.85 -28.91 0.24
N GLY A 114 -35.69 -29.58 0.22
CA GLY A 114 -34.80 -29.70 -0.93
C GLY A 114 -34.09 -28.40 -1.29
N LYS A 115 -34.16 -27.39 -0.42
CA LYS A 115 -33.51 -26.09 -0.66
C LYS A 115 -31.98 -26.20 -0.49
N VAL A 116 -31.22 -25.58 -1.42
CA VAL A 116 -29.79 -25.40 -1.26
C VAL A 116 -29.57 -24.26 -0.29
N MET A 117 -28.87 -24.56 0.82
CA MET A 117 -28.40 -23.58 1.81
C MET A 117 -26.97 -23.26 1.51
N VAL A 118 -26.64 -21.96 1.39
CA VAL A 118 -25.28 -21.50 1.12
C VAL A 118 -24.82 -20.61 2.26
N ASP A 119 -23.65 -20.91 2.81
CA ASP A 119 -22.90 -20.02 3.69
C ASP A 119 -21.62 -19.59 2.95
N ALA A 120 -21.40 -18.28 2.86
CA ALA A 120 -20.22 -17.71 2.20
C ALA A 120 -19.57 -16.68 3.11
N ARG A 121 -18.23 -16.74 3.21
CA ARG A 121 -17.45 -15.88 4.10
C ARG A 121 -16.29 -15.26 3.36
N THR A 122 -15.88 -14.07 3.79
CA THR A 122 -14.66 -13.39 3.37
C THR A 122 -13.85 -12.97 4.59
N TRP A 123 -12.51 -12.98 4.43
CA TRP A 123 -11.58 -12.53 5.45
C TRP A 123 -10.63 -11.47 4.89
N ALA A 124 -10.10 -10.62 5.78
CA ALA A 124 -9.09 -9.62 5.47
C ALA A 124 -7.96 -9.76 6.50
N CYS A 125 -7.01 -10.64 6.20
CA CYS A 125 -5.94 -11.03 7.09
C CYS A 125 -4.76 -10.05 7.01
N ARG A 126 -4.33 -9.50 8.13
CA ARG A 126 -3.19 -8.59 8.20
C ARG A 126 -1.89 -9.37 8.31
N THR A 127 -0.89 -8.98 7.50
CA THR A 127 0.48 -9.45 7.70
C THR A 127 1.09 -8.77 8.94
N PRO A 128 1.68 -9.52 9.88
CA PRO A 128 2.28 -8.97 11.09
C PRO A 128 3.63 -8.28 10.80
N LEU A 129 3.58 -7.07 10.23
CA LEU A 129 4.77 -6.30 9.86
C LEU A 129 5.44 -5.65 11.07
N GLY A 130 6.77 -5.70 11.12
CA GLY A 130 7.57 -4.88 12.02
C GLY A 130 7.50 -3.39 11.66
N ALA A 131 7.62 -2.53 12.68
CA ALA A 131 7.62 -1.10 12.46
C ALA A 131 8.76 -0.67 11.53
N ARG A 132 8.45 0.20 10.56
CA ARG A 132 9.41 0.76 9.60
C ARG A 132 10.19 -0.28 8.78
N THR A 133 9.59 -1.40 8.45
CA THR A 133 10.18 -2.42 7.57
C THR A 133 10.38 -1.84 6.17
N PRO A 134 11.62 -1.75 5.64
CA PRO A 134 11.85 -1.29 4.26
C PRO A 134 11.26 -2.29 3.25
N VAL A 135 10.70 -1.78 2.13
CA VAL A 135 10.15 -2.60 1.03
C VAL A 135 11.15 -3.63 0.53
N ALA A 136 12.40 -3.20 0.25
CA ALA A 136 13.44 -4.10 -0.24
C ALA A 136 13.74 -5.25 0.74
N THR A 137 13.77 -4.96 2.05
CA THR A 137 13.99 -5.98 3.09
C THR A 137 12.79 -6.94 3.15
N PHE A 138 11.57 -6.42 3.10
CA PHE A 138 10.35 -7.23 3.08
C PHE A 138 10.34 -8.20 1.89
N TYR A 139 10.62 -7.70 0.68
CA TYR A 139 10.66 -8.55 -0.52
C TYR A 139 11.78 -9.58 -0.44
N SER A 140 12.99 -9.20 -0.01
CA SER A 140 14.13 -10.10 0.03
C SER A 140 13.93 -11.31 0.96
N VAL A 141 13.34 -11.12 2.14
CA VAL A 141 13.08 -12.24 3.07
C VAL A 141 12.02 -13.20 2.54
N LEU A 142 11.14 -12.75 1.66
CA LEU A 142 10.07 -13.58 1.07
C LEU A 142 10.46 -14.27 -0.25
N THR A 143 11.75 -14.23 -0.65
CA THR A 143 12.26 -14.98 -1.82
C THR A 143 12.64 -16.42 -1.51
N VAL A 144 12.52 -16.85 -0.26
CA VAL A 144 12.85 -18.21 0.21
C VAL A 144 11.82 -19.24 -0.27
N ALA A 145 12.16 -20.53 -0.18
CA ALA A 145 11.29 -21.64 -0.62
C ALA A 145 9.97 -21.72 0.16
N ARG A 146 9.96 -21.30 1.43
CA ARG A 146 8.75 -21.31 2.29
C ARG A 146 8.44 -19.93 2.84
N PRO A 147 7.95 -19.00 1.99
CA PRO A 147 7.82 -17.58 2.34
C PRO A 147 6.81 -17.32 3.46
N LEU A 148 5.81 -18.18 3.66
CA LEU A 148 4.83 -18.03 4.74
C LEU A 148 5.43 -18.27 6.14
N HIS A 149 6.50 -19.08 6.23
CA HIS A 149 7.08 -19.52 7.51
C HIS A 149 8.37 -18.77 7.88
N VAL A 150 8.80 -17.80 7.07
CA VAL A 150 9.97 -16.98 7.42
C VAL A 150 9.57 -15.90 8.42
N THR A 151 10.38 -15.71 9.46
CA THR A 151 10.19 -14.62 10.42
C THR A 151 10.33 -13.28 9.71
N LEU A 152 9.32 -12.42 9.85
CA LEU A 152 9.30 -11.11 9.22
C LEU A 152 10.24 -10.12 9.93
N PRO A 153 10.86 -9.19 9.18
CA PRO A 153 11.79 -8.22 9.75
C PRO A 153 11.17 -7.39 10.87
N GLY A 154 11.88 -7.29 11.99
CA GLY A 154 11.44 -6.51 13.15
C GLY A 154 10.28 -7.09 13.95
N THR A 155 9.96 -8.38 13.73
CA THR A 155 8.96 -9.14 14.49
C THR A 155 9.49 -10.50 14.91
N THR A 156 8.70 -11.26 15.69
CA THR A 156 8.90 -12.70 15.94
C THR A 156 7.89 -13.56 15.20
N ALA A 157 7.00 -12.93 14.42
CA ALA A 157 5.90 -13.57 13.73
C ALA A 157 6.21 -13.82 12.24
N THR A 158 5.45 -14.72 11.64
CA THR A 158 5.46 -15.08 10.23
C THR A 158 4.14 -14.69 9.57
N ILE A 159 4.08 -14.73 8.23
CA ILE A 159 2.78 -14.57 7.53
C ILE A 159 1.84 -15.71 7.93
N PHE A 160 2.36 -16.93 8.09
CA PHE A 160 1.57 -18.10 8.48
C PHE A 160 0.88 -17.90 9.84
N ASP A 161 1.58 -17.33 10.84
CA ASP A 161 0.96 -17.01 12.14
C ASP A 161 -0.22 -16.06 11.98
N GLY A 162 -0.07 -15.00 11.17
CA GLY A 162 -1.15 -14.05 10.89
C GLY A 162 -2.34 -14.68 10.14
N LEU A 163 -2.10 -15.69 9.29
CA LEU A 163 -3.16 -16.43 8.62
C LEU A 163 -3.90 -17.36 9.59
N MET A 164 -3.17 -18.07 10.45
CA MET A 164 -3.78 -18.95 11.47
C MET A 164 -4.68 -18.16 12.42
N ASP A 165 -4.24 -16.99 12.88
CA ASP A 165 -5.02 -16.13 13.77
C ASP A 165 -6.28 -15.55 13.10
N CYS A 166 -6.27 -15.43 11.76
CA CYS A 166 -7.33 -14.76 10.98
C CYS A 166 -8.36 -15.73 10.39
N LEU A 167 -7.91 -16.89 9.91
CA LEU A 167 -8.73 -17.85 9.14
C LEU A 167 -9.31 -18.99 10.01
N SER A 168 -8.86 -19.10 11.27
CA SER A 168 -9.38 -20.08 12.24
C SER A 168 -10.73 -19.69 12.86
#